data_807eb230014044391a16d063ac84a1e3
#
_entry.id   807eb230014044391a16d063ac84a1e3
#
_cell.length_a   1.000
_cell.length_b   1.000
_cell.length_c   1.000
_cell.angle_alpha   90.00
_cell.angle_beta   90.00
_cell.angle_gamma   90.00
#
_symmetry.space_group_name_H-M   'P 1'
#
loop_
_entity.id
_entity.type
_entity.pdbx_description
1 polymer ?
#
loop_
_entity_poly.entity_id
_entity_poly.type
_entity_poly.pdbx_seq_one_letter_code
_entity_poly.pdbx_strand_id
1 'polypeptide(L)'
;ISLFFVIVSCNSHLNGVSQGVNYALKKSGNNCNELEKVLLYYQNDSLRYEAACFLIENMVGHFSNQGSATDFYKQKLRMRLKPFSRDFLDSLWKETSVRYSDEDFVKSYDLEVIESSYLIEDIDRAFQVWKTAPWYKEVSFEMFCRYILPYRVSDEQLVEHWRDSLIQDYAGCIRGVTDMKQAFALLARAVDKELRSASSKCPYLLDVLTMRDARFSRCEQRCIVTGNVMRALGIPIAYDCVERWANYSKNGHSWIVLMGTDGKTYTLYEGDSIPRPATWIDSSFFKPLALPDSNYSYRVDSLKRAAKVYRQNYFREEDRDYSVMDVSAEYGLTDSVVIQVNSTAEYAELCTFKTGEDWKTIVRSKIRKGNCVFRNLGASIVYLPVVVKKDKTEVLDAPFILRKGGAVKKLIPSKQKRTMRLNRKYILLTNWTNRWYELIGGRFE
;
A
#
# COMPACT_ATOMS: atom_id res chain seq x y z
N ILE A 1 -37.49 27.62 14.28
CA ILE A 1 -36.88 27.59 12.94
C ILE A 1 -36.73 26.12 12.58
N SER A 2 -37.62 25.65 11.69
CA SER A 2 -37.71 24.27 11.25
C SER A 2 -36.61 24.07 10.17
N LEU A 3 -35.57 23.27 10.45
CA LEU A 3 -34.62 22.84 9.45
C LEU A 3 -35.35 21.83 8.55
N PHE A 4 -35.67 22.24 7.34
CA PHE A 4 -36.04 21.33 6.26
C PHE A 4 -34.77 20.61 5.80
N PHE A 5 -34.59 19.35 6.21
CA PHE A 5 -33.71 18.44 5.51
C PHE A 5 -34.30 18.16 4.11
N VAL A 6 -33.76 18.79 3.10
CA VAL A 6 -34.03 18.39 1.72
C VAL A 6 -33.29 17.06 1.52
N ILE A 7 -34.02 15.97 1.64
CA ILE A 7 -33.56 14.67 1.17
C ILE A 7 -33.59 14.78 -0.35
N VAL A 8 -32.45 15.09 -0.97
CA VAL A 8 -32.27 14.93 -2.42
C VAL A 8 -32.27 13.42 -2.68
N SER A 9 -33.44 12.90 -3.02
CA SER A 9 -33.56 11.53 -3.49
C SER A 9 -32.87 11.45 -4.85
N CYS A 10 -31.78 10.72 -4.92
CA CYS A 10 -31.17 10.29 -6.18
C CYS A 10 -32.21 9.44 -6.92
N ASN A 11 -33.00 10.03 -7.79
CA ASN A 11 -33.84 9.29 -8.74
C ASN A 11 -32.92 8.87 -9.88
N SER A 12 -32.21 7.72 -9.70
CA SER A 12 -31.40 7.14 -10.77
C SER A 12 -32.28 6.76 -11.95
N HIS A 13 -32.34 7.67 -12.95
CA HIS A 13 -33.00 7.40 -14.24
C HIS A 13 -32.15 6.51 -15.17
N LEU A 14 -31.02 5.99 -14.66
CA LEU A 14 -30.12 5.12 -15.41
C LEU A 14 -30.60 3.65 -15.30
N ASN A 15 -31.42 3.26 -16.27
CA ASN A 15 -31.84 1.86 -16.39
C ASN A 15 -30.64 1.01 -16.86
N GLY A 16 -30.30 -0.05 -16.10
CA GLY A 16 -29.34 -1.07 -16.55
C GLY A 16 -27.93 -0.96 -15.95
N VAL A 17 -27.67 -0.07 -14.98
CA VAL A 17 -26.38 -0.05 -14.26
C VAL A 17 -26.27 -1.21 -13.25
N SER A 18 -25.04 -1.62 -12.95
CA SER A 18 -24.76 -2.67 -11.98
C SER A 18 -25.26 -2.33 -10.57
N GLN A 19 -25.44 -3.36 -9.72
CA GLN A 19 -25.80 -3.13 -8.31
C GLN A 19 -24.71 -2.32 -7.58
N GLY A 20 -23.43 -2.52 -7.94
CA GLY A 20 -22.31 -1.79 -7.37
C GLY A 20 -22.33 -0.30 -7.71
N VAL A 21 -22.57 0.04 -8.97
CA VAL A 21 -22.75 1.45 -9.40
C VAL A 21 -23.93 2.08 -8.67
N ASN A 22 -25.09 1.41 -8.60
CA ASN A 22 -26.24 1.90 -7.87
C ASN A 22 -25.94 2.14 -6.38
N TYR A 23 -25.17 1.26 -5.76
CA TYR A 23 -24.73 1.41 -4.37
C TYR A 23 -23.83 2.64 -4.21
N ALA A 24 -22.87 2.83 -5.11
CA ALA A 24 -21.97 3.98 -5.10
C ALA A 24 -22.74 5.30 -5.27
N LEU A 25 -23.65 5.38 -6.26
CA LEU A 25 -24.50 6.56 -6.47
C LEU A 25 -25.34 6.91 -5.22
N LYS A 26 -25.92 5.92 -4.56
CA LYS A 26 -26.66 6.15 -3.30
C LYS A 26 -25.76 6.63 -2.16
N LYS A 27 -24.52 6.19 -2.12
CA LYS A 27 -23.55 6.56 -1.08
C LYS A 27 -22.91 7.92 -1.31
N SER A 28 -22.90 8.42 -2.53
CA SER A 28 -22.28 9.72 -2.88
C SER A 28 -23.04 10.95 -2.35
N GLY A 29 -24.26 10.75 -1.83
CA GLY A 29 -25.05 11.85 -1.26
C GLY A 29 -25.30 12.97 -2.26
N ASN A 30 -24.91 14.18 -1.92
CA ASN A 30 -25.09 15.36 -2.78
C ASN A 30 -24.24 15.32 -4.07
N ASN A 31 -23.21 14.50 -4.12
CA ASN A 31 -22.31 14.37 -5.29
C ASN A 31 -22.84 13.40 -6.36
N CYS A 32 -24.01 12.78 -6.15
CA CYS A 32 -24.60 11.83 -7.08
C CYS A 32 -24.70 12.40 -8.51
N ASN A 33 -25.13 13.65 -8.64
CA ASN A 33 -25.27 14.31 -9.94
C ASN A 33 -23.95 14.40 -10.72
N GLU A 34 -22.82 14.58 -10.05
CA GLU A 34 -21.51 14.61 -10.73
C GLU A 34 -21.16 13.23 -11.31
N LEU A 35 -21.43 12.17 -10.58
CA LEU A 35 -21.19 10.80 -11.05
C LEU A 35 -22.15 10.40 -12.17
N GLU A 36 -23.43 10.79 -12.09
CA GLU A 36 -24.42 10.57 -13.15
C GLU A 36 -24.04 11.30 -14.45
N LYS A 37 -23.51 12.53 -14.36
CA LYS A 37 -23.01 13.28 -15.54
C LYS A 37 -21.94 12.49 -16.29
N VAL A 38 -21.01 11.81 -15.60
CA VAL A 38 -19.96 10.98 -16.23
C VAL A 38 -20.58 9.83 -17.01
N LEU A 39 -21.54 9.12 -16.41
CA LEU A 39 -22.24 8.01 -17.06
C LEU A 39 -23.03 8.47 -18.28
N LEU A 40 -23.75 9.58 -18.16
CA LEU A 40 -24.49 10.17 -19.29
C LEU A 40 -23.56 10.64 -20.40
N TYR A 41 -22.39 11.20 -20.07
CA TYR A 41 -21.41 11.66 -21.06
C TYR A 41 -20.93 10.50 -21.94
N TYR A 42 -20.72 9.33 -21.36
CA TYR A 42 -20.22 8.14 -22.07
C TYR A 42 -21.32 7.17 -22.54
N GLN A 43 -22.62 7.48 -22.39
CA GLN A 43 -23.73 6.57 -22.71
C GLN A 43 -23.68 5.97 -24.12
N ASN A 44 -23.04 6.66 -25.08
CA ASN A 44 -22.90 6.23 -26.47
C ASN A 44 -21.51 5.64 -26.80
N ASP A 45 -20.61 5.55 -25.83
CA ASP A 45 -19.29 4.88 -25.95
C ASP A 45 -19.21 3.73 -24.95
N SER A 46 -19.50 2.53 -25.41
CA SER A 46 -19.63 1.35 -24.53
C SER A 46 -18.40 1.08 -23.68
N LEU A 47 -17.18 1.21 -24.24
CA LEU A 47 -15.96 0.94 -23.50
C LEU A 47 -15.67 2.00 -22.44
N ARG A 48 -15.86 3.29 -22.77
CA ARG A 48 -15.69 4.36 -21.79
C ARG A 48 -16.78 4.34 -20.73
N TYR A 49 -18.01 3.97 -21.12
CA TYR A 49 -19.11 3.79 -20.17
C TYR A 49 -18.81 2.68 -19.16
N GLU A 50 -18.31 1.53 -19.62
CA GLU A 50 -17.90 0.42 -18.76
C GLU A 50 -16.74 0.81 -17.84
N ALA A 51 -15.75 1.55 -18.34
CA ALA A 51 -14.66 2.09 -17.55
C ALA A 51 -15.14 3.10 -16.48
N ALA A 52 -16.09 3.96 -16.81
CA ALA A 52 -16.71 4.88 -15.86
C ALA A 52 -17.49 4.12 -14.78
N CYS A 53 -18.26 3.11 -15.16
CA CYS A 53 -18.94 2.22 -14.23
C CYS A 53 -17.94 1.53 -13.27
N PHE A 54 -16.84 1.01 -13.81
CA PHE A 54 -15.76 0.40 -13.01
C PHE A 54 -15.19 1.37 -11.98
N LEU A 55 -14.88 2.60 -12.38
CA LEU A 55 -14.35 3.61 -11.44
C LEU A 55 -15.36 3.96 -10.36
N ILE A 56 -16.61 4.24 -10.73
CA ILE A 56 -17.66 4.66 -9.79
C ILE A 56 -17.99 3.54 -8.80
N GLU A 57 -18.16 2.31 -9.27
CA GLU A 57 -18.45 1.16 -8.43
C GLU A 57 -17.38 0.91 -7.37
N ASN A 58 -16.11 1.05 -7.74
CA ASN A 58 -14.97 0.80 -6.89
C ASN A 58 -14.50 2.03 -6.08
N MET A 59 -15.08 3.21 -6.32
CA MET A 59 -14.72 4.45 -5.63
C MET A 59 -15.07 4.44 -4.13
N VAL A 60 -16.02 3.61 -3.72
CA VAL A 60 -16.51 3.56 -2.35
C VAL A 60 -15.38 3.28 -1.36
N GLY A 61 -15.15 4.19 -0.41
CA GLY A 61 -14.13 4.07 0.62
C GLY A 61 -12.76 4.65 0.24
N HIS A 62 -12.53 5.04 -1.01
CA HIS A 62 -11.37 5.85 -1.36
C HIS A 62 -11.48 7.26 -0.77
N PHE A 63 -10.38 7.74 -0.22
CA PHE A 63 -10.34 9.05 0.42
C PHE A 63 -8.93 9.66 0.33
N SER A 64 -8.83 10.93 0.63
CA SER A 64 -7.56 11.59 0.90
C SER A 64 -7.67 12.47 2.15
N ASN A 65 -6.53 12.77 2.77
CA ASN A 65 -6.48 13.73 3.85
C ASN A 65 -6.34 15.13 3.26
N GLN A 66 -7.29 16.00 3.56
CA GLN A 66 -7.37 17.37 3.09
C GLN A 66 -7.46 18.32 4.29
N GLY A 67 -7.64 19.60 4.03
CA GLY A 67 -7.90 20.62 5.06
C GLY A 67 -6.83 21.69 5.13
N SER A 68 -7.07 22.67 6.00
CA SER A 68 -6.26 23.88 6.12
C SER A 68 -4.78 23.63 6.38
N ALA A 69 -4.47 22.55 7.11
CA ALA A 69 -3.09 22.15 7.40
C ALA A 69 -2.33 21.67 6.15
N THR A 70 -2.95 20.82 5.33
CA THR A 70 -2.35 20.34 4.08
C THR A 70 -2.25 21.46 3.05
N ASP A 71 -3.25 22.33 2.97
CA ASP A 71 -3.26 23.47 2.05
C ASP A 71 -2.15 24.47 2.39
N PHE A 72 -1.97 24.78 3.67
CA PHE A 72 -0.85 25.61 4.13
C PHE A 72 0.49 25.00 3.76
N TYR A 73 0.68 23.71 4.02
CA TYR A 73 1.92 23.00 3.70
C TYR A 73 2.22 23.05 2.19
N LYS A 74 1.24 22.75 1.35
CA LYS A 74 1.34 22.79 -0.12
C LYS A 74 1.60 24.22 -0.62
N GLN A 75 0.90 25.21 -0.10
CA GLN A 75 1.11 26.62 -0.45
C GLN A 75 2.55 27.06 -0.18
N LYS A 76 3.09 26.72 1.01
CA LYS A 76 4.47 27.04 1.36
C LYS A 76 5.50 26.36 0.46
N LEU A 77 5.24 25.10 0.04
CA LEU A 77 6.08 24.42 -0.94
C LEU A 77 6.08 25.16 -2.30
N ARG A 78 4.89 25.57 -2.78
CA ARG A 78 4.75 26.27 -4.07
C ARG A 78 5.39 27.66 -4.09
N MET A 79 5.37 28.36 -2.97
CA MET A 79 5.94 29.70 -2.84
C MET A 79 7.49 29.72 -2.82
N ARG A 80 8.12 28.58 -2.64
CA ARG A 80 9.58 28.50 -2.56
C ARG A 80 10.20 28.04 -3.87
N LEU A 81 11.33 28.66 -4.24
CA LEU A 81 12.13 28.21 -5.37
C LEU A 81 12.77 26.84 -5.08
N LYS A 82 12.68 25.94 -6.05
CA LYS A 82 13.33 24.62 -6.02
C LYS A 82 14.84 24.73 -6.29
N PRO A 83 15.67 23.78 -5.80
CA PRO A 83 15.32 22.53 -5.12
C PRO A 83 15.10 22.71 -3.62
N PHE A 84 14.23 21.88 -3.04
CA PHE A 84 14.04 21.83 -1.59
C PHE A 84 15.16 21.04 -0.90
N SER A 85 15.48 21.44 0.34
CA SER A 85 16.32 20.63 1.24
C SER A 85 15.45 19.83 2.21
N ARG A 86 16.00 18.74 2.73
CA ARG A 86 15.32 17.95 3.76
C ARG A 86 15.02 18.79 5.00
N ASP A 87 16.00 19.59 5.45
CA ASP A 87 15.83 20.45 6.63
C ASP A 87 14.70 21.45 6.46
N PHE A 88 14.53 21.97 5.25
CA PHE A 88 13.41 22.83 4.94
C PHE A 88 12.07 22.08 5.07
N LEU A 89 11.95 20.89 4.50
CA LEU A 89 10.71 20.10 4.59
C LEU A 89 10.38 19.71 6.03
N ASP A 90 11.40 19.33 6.81
CA ASP A 90 11.25 19.02 8.24
C ASP A 90 10.85 20.25 9.06
N SER A 91 11.41 21.41 8.76
CA SER A 91 11.07 22.68 9.41
C SER A 91 9.65 23.14 9.05
N LEU A 92 9.27 23.01 7.79
CA LEU A 92 7.92 23.32 7.33
C LEU A 92 6.88 22.42 7.98
N TRP A 93 7.18 21.11 8.10
CA TRP A 93 6.28 20.21 8.82
C TRP A 93 6.16 20.59 10.30
N LYS A 94 7.26 20.94 10.95
CA LYS A 94 7.23 21.41 12.35
C LYS A 94 6.38 22.68 12.49
N GLU A 95 6.52 23.65 11.58
CA GLU A 95 5.68 24.85 11.56
C GLU A 95 4.20 24.48 11.41
N THR A 96 3.88 23.59 10.46
CA THR A 96 2.51 23.13 10.21
C THR A 96 1.93 22.44 11.45
N SER A 97 2.64 21.49 12.05
CA SER A 97 2.17 20.72 13.19
C SER A 97 2.04 21.52 14.51
N VAL A 98 2.68 22.68 14.60
CA VAL A 98 2.49 23.61 15.72
C VAL A 98 1.29 24.53 15.46
N ARG A 99 1.04 24.88 14.19
CA ARG A 99 -0.03 25.82 13.81
C ARG A 99 -1.41 25.18 13.73
N TYR A 100 -1.47 23.90 13.40
CA TYR A 100 -2.70 23.18 13.14
C TYR A 100 -2.83 21.94 14.03
N SER A 101 -4.07 21.62 14.40
CA SER A 101 -4.43 20.43 15.18
C SER A 101 -4.78 19.26 14.26
N ASP A 102 -5.04 18.08 14.83
CA ASP A 102 -5.53 16.92 14.08
C ASP A 102 -6.89 17.16 13.41
N GLU A 103 -7.70 18.08 13.94
CA GLU A 103 -9.00 18.47 13.38
C GLU A 103 -8.89 19.24 12.06
N ASP A 104 -7.72 19.83 11.78
CA ASP A 104 -7.41 20.53 10.54
C ASP A 104 -7.03 19.57 9.39
N PHE A 105 -7.02 18.26 9.66
CA PHE A 105 -6.82 17.20 8.68
C PHE A 105 -8.12 16.42 8.53
N VAL A 106 -8.83 16.67 7.46
CA VAL A 106 -10.16 16.11 7.19
C VAL A 106 -10.05 14.98 6.18
N LYS A 107 -10.68 13.83 6.49
CA LYS A 107 -10.89 12.80 5.48
C LYS A 107 -11.94 13.28 4.48
N SER A 108 -11.52 13.35 3.22
CA SER A 108 -12.39 13.68 2.10
C SER A 108 -12.56 12.43 1.23
N TYR A 109 -13.77 11.88 1.19
CA TYR A 109 -14.07 10.69 0.40
C TYR A 109 -14.30 11.10 -1.05
N ASP A 110 -13.63 10.40 -1.99
CA ASP A 110 -13.71 10.71 -3.42
C ASP A 110 -15.15 10.71 -3.91
N LEU A 111 -15.91 9.72 -3.46
CA LEU A 111 -17.32 9.56 -3.82
C LEU A 111 -18.17 10.82 -3.52
N GLU A 112 -17.79 11.60 -2.52
CA GLU A 112 -18.53 12.76 -2.01
C GLU A 112 -18.05 14.08 -2.63
N VAL A 113 -16.88 14.12 -3.31
CA VAL A 113 -16.25 15.38 -3.72
C VAL A 113 -15.73 15.38 -5.16
N ILE A 114 -15.61 14.22 -5.83
CA ILE A 114 -15.02 14.16 -7.16
C ILE A 114 -15.94 14.82 -8.19
N GLU A 115 -15.38 15.67 -9.04
CA GLU A 115 -16.14 16.35 -10.08
C GLU A 115 -16.20 15.52 -11.37
N SER A 116 -17.28 15.66 -12.10
CA SER A 116 -17.47 14.98 -13.40
C SER A 116 -16.40 15.36 -14.41
N SER A 117 -15.99 16.62 -14.42
CA SER A 117 -14.91 17.13 -15.28
C SER A 117 -13.59 16.39 -15.06
N TYR A 118 -13.22 16.17 -13.79
CA TYR A 118 -12.02 15.43 -13.42
C TYR A 118 -12.06 14.00 -13.94
N LEU A 119 -13.16 13.27 -13.70
CA LEU A 119 -13.28 11.87 -14.14
C LEU A 119 -13.31 11.75 -15.68
N ILE A 120 -14.02 12.63 -16.36
CA ILE A 120 -14.10 12.61 -17.84
C ILE A 120 -12.72 12.85 -18.45
N GLU A 121 -12.01 13.87 -17.99
CA GLU A 121 -10.65 14.15 -18.46
C GLU A 121 -9.71 12.97 -18.20
N ASP A 122 -9.72 12.41 -16.98
CA ASP A 122 -8.83 11.32 -16.59
C ASP A 122 -9.12 10.03 -17.38
N ILE A 123 -10.41 9.69 -17.60
CA ILE A 123 -10.82 8.54 -18.40
C ILE A 123 -10.35 8.72 -19.85
N ASP A 124 -10.65 9.88 -20.47
CA ASP A 124 -10.27 10.13 -21.87
C ASP A 124 -8.76 10.06 -22.04
N ARG A 125 -7.99 10.60 -21.11
CA ARG A 125 -6.55 10.57 -21.16
C ARG A 125 -6.00 9.16 -20.91
N ALA A 126 -6.58 8.39 -19.99
CA ALA A 126 -6.22 7.00 -19.79
C ALA A 126 -6.46 6.15 -21.04
N PHE A 127 -7.59 6.33 -21.71
CA PHE A 127 -7.87 5.66 -22.98
C PHE A 127 -6.88 6.04 -24.08
N GLN A 128 -6.54 7.31 -24.19
CA GLN A 128 -5.58 7.79 -25.18
C GLN A 128 -4.21 7.11 -24.96
N VAL A 129 -3.65 7.14 -23.74
CA VAL A 129 -2.34 6.55 -23.48
C VAL A 129 -2.37 5.03 -23.62
N TRP A 130 -3.42 4.35 -23.20
CA TRP A 130 -3.57 2.92 -23.40
C TRP A 130 -3.55 2.55 -24.89
N LYS A 131 -4.39 3.21 -25.72
CA LYS A 131 -4.51 2.92 -27.16
C LYS A 131 -3.27 3.30 -27.97
N THR A 132 -2.46 4.24 -27.51
CA THR A 132 -1.24 4.68 -28.21
C THR A 132 0.04 4.01 -27.70
N ALA A 133 -0.03 3.29 -26.56
CA ALA A 133 1.11 2.57 -26.04
C ALA A 133 1.59 1.46 -27.01
N PRO A 134 2.90 1.27 -27.20
CA PRO A 134 3.43 0.22 -28.11
C PRO A 134 2.91 -1.18 -27.78
N TRP A 135 2.60 -1.45 -26.52
CA TRP A 135 2.07 -2.72 -25.99
C TRP A 135 0.54 -2.77 -25.91
N TYR A 136 -0.18 -1.85 -26.54
CA TYR A 136 -1.65 -1.78 -26.49
C TYR A 136 -2.34 -3.11 -26.77
N LYS A 137 -1.88 -3.84 -27.79
CA LYS A 137 -2.50 -5.12 -28.22
C LYS A 137 -2.35 -6.23 -27.18
N GLU A 138 -1.39 -6.10 -26.27
CA GLU A 138 -1.10 -7.09 -25.24
C GLU A 138 -1.92 -6.83 -23.95
N VAL A 139 -2.36 -5.59 -23.74
CA VAL A 139 -3.09 -5.17 -22.54
C VAL A 139 -4.59 -5.25 -22.79
N SER A 140 -5.26 -6.24 -22.19
CA SER A 140 -6.72 -6.38 -22.28
C SER A 140 -7.44 -5.20 -21.65
N PHE A 141 -8.72 -5.01 -22.02
CA PHE A 141 -9.55 -3.97 -21.40
C PHE A 141 -9.73 -4.18 -19.89
N GLU A 142 -9.87 -5.41 -19.42
CA GLU A 142 -9.91 -5.72 -18.00
C GLU A 142 -8.62 -5.29 -17.29
N MET A 143 -7.46 -5.61 -17.87
CA MET A 143 -6.15 -5.19 -17.33
C MET A 143 -6.01 -3.67 -17.33
N PHE A 144 -6.49 -3.00 -18.38
CA PHE A 144 -6.55 -1.54 -18.44
C PHE A 144 -7.38 -0.96 -17.30
N CYS A 145 -8.62 -1.43 -17.11
CA CYS A 145 -9.51 -0.95 -16.06
C CYS A 145 -8.91 -1.17 -14.65
N ARG A 146 -8.27 -2.31 -14.41
CA ARG A 146 -7.73 -2.63 -13.08
C ARG A 146 -6.43 -1.91 -12.75
N TYR A 147 -5.54 -1.70 -13.72
CA TYR A 147 -4.14 -1.36 -13.45
C TYR A 147 -3.62 -0.10 -14.13
N ILE A 148 -4.33 0.48 -15.12
CA ILE A 148 -3.94 1.71 -15.82
C ILE A 148 -4.94 2.84 -15.58
N LEU A 149 -6.23 2.53 -15.70
CA LEU A 149 -7.32 3.47 -15.58
C LEU A 149 -7.40 4.19 -14.22
N PRO A 150 -7.18 3.54 -13.05
CA PRO A 150 -7.38 4.20 -11.78
C PRO A 150 -6.56 5.47 -11.61
N TYR A 151 -7.20 6.51 -11.13
CA TYR A 151 -6.64 7.87 -10.97
C TYR A 151 -5.80 8.07 -9.71
N ARG A 152 -5.70 7.04 -8.85
CA ARG A 152 -4.86 7.03 -7.64
C ARG A 152 -4.21 5.68 -7.42
N VAL A 153 -3.07 5.67 -6.75
CA VAL A 153 -2.32 4.47 -6.36
C VAL A 153 -2.65 4.08 -4.92
N SER A 154 -2.83 5.06 -4.03
CA SER A 154 -3.14 4.90 -2.60
C SER A 154 -4.09 6.02 -2.15
N ASP A 155 -3.88 6.58 -0.96
CA ASP A 155 -4.71 7.64 -0.37
C ASP A 155 -4.16 9.05 -0.65
N GLU A 156 -3.43 9.24 -1.76
CA GLU A 156 -2.94 10.55 -2.18
C GLU A 156 -4.06 11.50 -2.57
N GLN A 157 -3.84 12.81 -2.40
CA GLN A 157 -4.78 13.83 -2.82
C GLN A 157 -4.92 13.85 -4.34
N LEU A 158 -6.14 14.13 -4.81
CA LEU A 158 -6.40 14.32 -6.24
C LEU A 158 -5.81 15.65 -6.73
N VAL A 159 -5.35 15.67 -7.97
CA VAL A 159 -4.90 16.89 -8.65
C VAL A 159 -5.22 16.77 -10.13
N GLU A 160 -5.76 17.85 -10.69
CA GLU A 160 -6.10 17.94 -12.11
C GLU A 160 -4.86 17.84 -12.99
N HIS A 161 -5.04 17.39 -14.22
CA HIS A 161 -4.03 17.31 -15.28
C HIS A 161 -2.76 16.51 -14.89
N TRP A 162 -2.86 15.63 -13.88
CA TRP A 162 -1.68 14.90 -13.38
C TRP A 162 -1.07 13.99 -14.46
N ARG A 163 -1.92 13.34 -15.29
CA ARG A 163 -1.42 12.46 -16.37
C ARG A 163 -0.63 13.26 -17.38
N ASP A 164 -1.14 14.41 -17.80
CA ASP A 164 -0.47 15.27 -18.78
C ASP A 164 0.86 15.79 -18.27
N SER A 165 0.89 16.24 -17.03
CA SER A 165 2.13 16.70 -16.39
C SER A 165 3.19 15.59 -16.34
N LEU A 166 2.79 14.38 -15.95
CA LEU A 166 3.73 13.25 -15.88
C LEU A 166 4.13 12.73 -17.27
N ILE A 167 3.24 12.74 -18.25
CA ILE A 167 3.58 12.43 -19.64
C ILE A 167 4.63 13.41 -20.17
N GLN A 168 4.42 14.70 -19.96
CA GLN A 168 5.36 15.75 -20.39
C GLN A 168 6.76 15.52 -19.82
N ASP A 169 6.85 15.14 -18.54
CA ASP A 169 8.13 14.98 -17.87
C ASP A 169 8.83 13.65 -18.21
N TYR A 170 8.09 12.56 -18.39
CA TYR A 170 8.68 11.21 -18.44
C TYR A 170 8.57 10.48 -19.78
N ALA A 171 7.72 10.92 -20.74
CA ALA A 171 7.61 10.22 -22.03
C ALA A 171 8.94 10.16 -22.80
N GLY A 172 9.79 11.17 -22.62
CA GLY A 172 11.12 11.20 -23.24
C GLY A 172 12.03 10.03 -22.80
N CYS A 173 11.83 9.51 -21.58
CA CYS A 173 12.63 8.42 -21.03
C CYS A 173 12.43 7.08 -21.74
N ILE A 174 11.29 6.90 -22.40
CA ILE A 174 10.93 5.64 -23.09
C ILE A 174 10.71 5.83 -24.60
N ARG A 175 11.24 6.91 -25.18
CA ARG A 175 11.10 7.16 -26.63
C ARG A 175 11.71 6.02 -27.43
N GLY A 176 10.91 5.40 -28.30
CA GLY A 176 11.33 4.27 -29.14
C GLY A 176 11.38 2.91 -28.43
N VAL A 177 10.99 2.85 -27.17
CA VAL A 177 10.92 1.59 -26.43
C VAL A 177 9.60 0.89 -26.74
N THR A 178 9.66 -0.38 -27.14
CA THR A 178 8.49 -1.21 -27.47
C THR A 178 8.23 -2.33 -26.46
N ASP A 179 9.22 -2.67 -25.66
CA ASP A 179 9.09 -3.67 -24.59
C ASP A 179 8.63 -3.03 -23.29
N MET A 180 7.50 -3.50 -22.77
CA MET A 180 6.86 -2.95 -21.57
C MET A 180 7.73 -3.13 -20.30
N LYS A 181 8.47 -4.24 -20.18
CA LYS A 181 9.37 -4.47 -19.02
C LYS A 181 10.56 -3.52 -19.04
N GLN A 182 11.08 -3.26 -20.24
CA GLN A 182 12.15 -2.27 -20.41
C GLN A 182 11.64 -0.85 -20.08
N ALA A 183 10.45 -0.49 -20.58
CA ALA A 183 9.85 0.81 -20.29
C ALA A 183 9.63 1.00 -18.77
N PHE A 184 9.09 -0.01 -18.10
CA PHE A 184 8.94 -0.02 -16.64
C PHE A 184 10.27 0.24 -15.92
N ALA A 185 11.33 -0.47 -16.30
CA ALA A 185 12.65 -0.31 -15.68
C ALA A 185 13.25 1.08 -15.88
N LEU A 186 13.11 1.65 -17.09
CA LEU A 186 13.63 2.98 -17.42
C LEU A 186 12.90 4.08 -16.61
N LEU A 187 11.59 4.01 -16.54
CA LEU A 187 10.77 4.97 -15.78
C LEU A 187 11.01 4.86 -14.27
N ALA A 188 11.07 3.65 -13.72
CA ALA A 188 11.38 3.46 -12.31
C ALA A 188 12.71 4.11 -11.94
N ARG A 189 13.75 3.93 -12.77
CA ARG A 189 15.06 4.56 -12.56
C ARG A 189 15.02 6.07 -12.73
N ALA A 190 14.23 6.58 -13.68
CA ALA A 190 14.08 8.04 -13.85
C ALA A 190 13.50 8.66 -12.58
N VAL A 191 12.43 8.08 -12.03
CA VAL A 191 11.82 8.52 -10.78
C VAL A 191 12.80 8.36 -9.60
N ASP A 192 13.52 7.24 -9.50
CA ASP A 192 14.50 7.00 -8.43
C ASP A 192 15.66 8.00 -8.45
N LYS A 193 16.08 8.42 -9.63
CA LYS A 193 17.12 9.45 -9.79
C LYS A 193 16.66 10.82 -9.30
N GLU A 194 15.38 11.13 -9.44
CA GLU A 194 14.80 12.40 -9.02
C GLU A 194 14.41 12.42 -7.56
N LEU A 195 13.83 11.33 -7.06
CA LEU A 195 13.33 11.22 -5.70
C LEU A 195 14.40 10.65 -4.75
N ARG A 196 14.94 11.49 -3.91
CA ARG A 196 15.89 11.07 -2.87
C ARG A 196 15.15 10.38 -1.73
N SER A 197 15.67 9.25 -1.28
CA SER A 197 15.14 8.57 -0.10
C SER A 197 15.35 9.39 1.15
N ALA A 198 14.28 9.78 1.81
CA ALA A 198 14.30 10.41 3.13
C ALA A 198 13.01 10.10 3.87
N SER A 199 13.09 9.93 5.19
CA SER A 199 11.90 9.94 6.02
C SER A 199 11.37 11.37 6.07
N SER A 200 10.30 11.67 5.35
CA SER A 200 9.54 12.90 5.57
C SER A 200 8.85 12.83 6.92
N LYS A 201 8.88 13.92 7.67
CA LYS A 201 8.12 14.01 8.93
C LYS A 201 6.63 14.24 8.69
N CYS A 202 6.23 14.74 7.54
CA CYS A 202 4.83 14.86 7.16
C CYS A 202 4.21 13.46 7.01
N PRO A 203 3.22 13.08 7.82
CA PRO A 203 2.62 11.75 7.78
C PRO A 203 1.60 11.58 6.65
N TYR A 204 1.12 12.68 6.08
CA TYR A 204 0.05 12.66 5.08
C TYR A 204 0.60 12.52 3.66
N LEU A 205 -0.21 11.90 2.81
CA LEU A 205 0.04 11.80 1.38
C LEU A 205 -0.57 13.03 0.70
N LEU A 206 0.27 13.78 0.04
CA LEU A 206 -0.13 14.94 -0.77
C LEU A 206 -0.47 14.46 -2.20
N ASP A 207 -0.82 15.38 -3.09
CA ASP A 207 -0.99 15.04 -4.49
C ASP A 207 0.35 14.66 -5.16
N VAL A 208 0.24 13.86 -6.22
CA VAL A 208 1.41 13.27 -6.89
C VAL A 208 2.38 14.32 -7.43
N LEU A 209 1.88 15.45 -7.93
CA LEU A 209 2.74 16.51 -8.49
C LEU A 209 3.52 17.22 -7.37
N THR A 210 2.87 17.48 -6.24
CA THR A 210 3.53 18.06 -5.06
C THR A 210 4.59 17.09 -4.49
N MET A 211 4.29 15.77 -4.42
CA MET A 211 5.25 14.77 -3.94
C MET A 211 6.46 14.63 -4.88
N ARG A 212 6.25 14.63 -6.20
CA ARG A 212 7.32 14.65 -7.20
C ARG A 212 8.23 15.87 -7.02
N ASP A 213 7.61 17.02 -6.91
CA ASP A 213 8.30 18.31 -6.81
C ASP A 213 9.11 18.46 -5.52
N ALA A 214 8.66 17.84 -4.42
CA ALA A 214 9.39 17.85 -3.15
C ALA A 214 10.75 17.13 -3.22
N ARG A 215 10.92 16.17 -4.14
CA ARG A 215 12.17 15.41 -4.39
C ARG A 215 12.70 14.60 -3.21
N PHE A 216 12.00 14.54 -2.09
CA PHE A 216 12.31 13.72 -0.93
C PHE A 216 11.09 12.87 -0.59
N SER A 217 11.28 11.56 -0.53
CA SER A 217 10.17 10.62 -0.41
C SER A 217 10.46 9.47 0.54
N ARG A 218 9.43 9.06 1.27
CA ARG A 218 9.33 7.73 1.87
C ARG A 218 9.05 6.70 0.78
N CYS A 219 9.22 5.41 1.10
CA CYS A 219 8.92 4.33 0.13
C CYS A 219 7.50 4.43 -0.45
N GLU A 220 6.50 4.70 0.38
CA GLU A 220 5.11 4.87 -0.02
C GLU A 220 4.91 6.03 -1.01
N GLN A 221 5.42 7.23 -0.70
CA GLN A 221 5.35 8.40 -1.58
C GLN A 221 6.05 8.14 -2.92
N ARG A 222 7.21 7.46 -2.88
CA ARG A 222 7.92 7.05 -4.10
C ARG A 222 7.08 6.10 -4.94
N CYS A 223 6.42 5.12 -4.31
CA CYS A 223 5.53 4.20 -4.99
C CYS A 223 4.38 4.94 -5.67
N ILE A 224 3.78 5.92 -5.00
CA ILE A 224 2.70 6.72 -5.57
C ILE A 224 3.18 7.48 -6.81
N VAL A 225 4.31 8.18 -6.72
CA VAL A 225 4.85 8.91 -7.88
C VAL A 225 5.20 7.93 -9.01
N THR A 226 5.92 6.84 -8.70
CA THR A 226 6.30 5.84 -9.71
C THR A 226 5.07 5.21 -10.36
N GLY A 227 4.08 4.81 -9.55
CA GLY A 227 2.87 4.17 -10.05
C GLY A 227 2.03 5.10 -10.96
N ASN A 228 1.90 6.36 -10.57
CA ASN A 228 1.20 7.34 -11.40
C ASN A 228 1.98 7.66 -12.70
N VAL A 229 3.31 7.73 -12.67
CA VAL A 229 4.15 7.86 -13.88
C VAL A 229 3.92 6.68 -14.82
N MET A 230 3.90 5.46 -14.30
CA MET A 230 3.63 4.26 -15.08
C MET A 230 2.25 4.28 -15.73
N ARG A 231 1.20 4.60 -14.94
CA ARG A 231 -0.18 4.70 -15.44
C ARG A 231 -0.34 5.81 -16.47
N ALA A 232 0.32 6.96 -16.26
CA ALA A 232 0.32 8.06 -17.21
C ALA A 232 0.93 7.68 -18.57
N LEU A 233 1.76 6.65 -18.62
CA LEU A 233 2.40 6.15 -19.84
C LEU A 233 1.87 4.77 -20.27
N GLY A 234 0.70 4.38 -19.77
CA GLY A 234 -0.02 3.18 -20.21
C GLY A 234 0.60 1.86 -19.75
N ILE A 235 1.35 1.85 -18.64
CA ILE A 235 1.94 0.65 -18.06
C ILE A 235 1.07 0.15 -16.90
N PRO A 236 0.59 -1.10 -16.93
CA PRO A 236 -0.25 -1.67 -15.89
C PRO A 236 0.57 -1.98 -14.63
N ILE A 237 0.20 -1.36 -13.51
CA ILE A 237 0.90 -1.51 -12.24
C ILE A 237 -0.04 -1.83 -11.08
N ALA A 238 0.52 -2.47 -10.07
CA ALA A 238 -0.09 -2.55 -8.76
C ALA A 238 0.90 -2.12 -7.68
N TYR A 239 0.37 -1.85 -6.48
CA TYR A 239 1.13 -1.43 -5.32
C TYR A 239 1.15 -2.56 -4.30
N ASP A 240 2.33 -3.14 -4.05
CA ASP A 240 2.53 -4.21 -3.11
C ASP A 240 3.26 -3.71 -1.86
N CYS A 241 2.91 -4.26 -0.71
CA CYS A 241 3.50 -3.86 0.55
C CYS A 241 3.61 -4.99 1.57
N VAL A 242 4.55 -4.82 2.49
CA VAL A 242 4.59 -5.51 3.77
C VAL A 242 4.35 -4.48 4.86
N GLU A 243 3.39 -4.70 5.74
CA GLU A 243 3.11 -3.75 6.82
C GLU A 243 4.32 -3.56 7.73
N ARG A 244 5.11 -4.62 7.88
CA ARG A 244 6.37 -4.61 8.62
C ARG A 244 7.23 -5.80 8.24
N TRP A 245 8.52 -5.63 8.37
CA TRP A 245 9.47 -6.72 8.34
C TRP A 245 9.40 -7.48 9.67
N ALA A 246 8.77 -8.66 9.62
CA ALA A 246 8.49 -9.44 10.81
C ALA A 246 9.75 -9.77 11.61
N ASN A 247 9.66 -9.57 12.92
CA ASN A 247 10.71 -9.80 13.92
C ASN A 247 11.99 -8.99 13.71
N TYR A 248 12.00 -8.03 12.76
CA TYR A 248 13.19 -7.25 12.45
C TYR A 248 12.98 -5.74 12.64
N SER A 249 11.92 -5.18 12.08
CA SER A 249 11.71 -3.74 12.04
C SER A 249 10.25 -3.38 12.26
N LYS A 250 10.04 -2.23 12.90
CA LYS A 250 8.71 -1.62 13.00
C LYS A 250 8.21 -1.05 11.68
N ASN A 251 9.12 -0.83 10.75
CA ASN A 251 8.80 -0.25 9.45
C ASN A 251 8.37 -1.36 8.49
N GLY A 252 7.36 -1.04 7.69
CA GLY A 252 7.02 -1.78 6.51
C GLY A 252 7.90 -1.41 5.33
N HIS A 253 7.48 -1.85 4.17
CA HIS A 253 8.03 -1.45 2.89
C HIS A 253 6.96 -1.55 1.83
N SER A 254 7.09 -0.73 0.80
CA SER A 254 6.19 -0.69 -0.33
C SER A 254 6.98 -0.63 -1.62
N TRP A 255 6.44 -1.23 -2.67
CA TRP A 255 7.03 -1.20 -4.00
C TRP A 255 5.95 -1.29 -5.07
N ILE A 256 6.29 -0.84 -6.28
CA ILE A 256 5.43 -0.96 -7.45
C ILE A 256 5.82 -2.22 -8.21
N VAL A 257 4.81 -2.93 -8.68
CA VAL A 257 4.96 -4.10 -9.53
C VAL A 257 4.34 -3.87 -10.89
N LEU A 258 4.97 -4.42 -11.91
CA LEU A 258 4.41 -4.50 -13.24
C LEU A 258 3.49 -5.72 -13.33
N MET A 259 2.28 -5.51 -13.78
CA MET A 259 1.33 -6.59 -14.08
C MET A 259 1.61 -7.11 -15.49
N GLY A 260 2.19 -8.30 -15.58
CA GLY A 260 2.53 -8.90 -16.87
C GLY A 260 1.29 -9.42 -17.60
N THR A 261 1.34 -9.34 -18.92
CA THR A 261 0.29 -9.88 -19.81
C THR A 261 0.27 -11.41 -19.84
N ASP A 262 1.28 -12.05 -19.28
CA ASP A 262 1.37 -13.48 -19.02
C ASP A 262 0.74 -13.91 -17.67
N GLY A 263 0.05 -13.01 -17.00
CA GLY A 263 -0.59 -13.23 -15.69
C GLY A 263 0.40 -13.25 -14.52
N LYS A 264 1.67 -12.94 -14.73
CA LYS A 264 2.69 -12.86 -13.67
C LYS A 264 2.91 -11.43 -13.22
N THR A 265 3.29 -11.30 -11.96
CA THR A 265 3.73 -10.05 -11.37
C THR A 265 5.25 -9.94 -11.46
N TYR A 266 5.75 -8.76 -11.80
CA TYR A 266 7.17 -8.48 -11.97
C TYR A 266 7.61 -7.33 -11.08
N THR A 267 8.77 -7.50 -10.43
CA THR A 267 9.40 -6.48 -9.57
C THR A 267 10.75 -6.07 -10.12
N LEU A 268 11.14 -4.83 -9.90
CA LEU A 268 12.47 -4.31 -10.22
C LEU A 268 13.25 -4.14 -8.92
N TYR A 269 14.38 -4.82 -8.81
CA TYR A 269 15.27 -4.71 -7.67
C TYR A 269 16.44 -3.78 -7.96
N GLU A 270 17.08 -3.27 -6.92
CA GLU A 270 18.28 -2.44 -7.05
C GLU A 270 19.37 -3.21 -7.83
N GLY A 271 19.84 -2.60 -8.91
CA GLY A 271 20.84 -3.20 -9.81
C GLY A 271 20.30 -4.02 -10.97
N ASP A 272 19.00 -4.34 -10.99
CA ASP A 272 18.40 -5.06 -12.11
C ASP A 272 18.27 -4.18 -13.35
N SER A 273 18.51 -4.75 -14.53
CA SER A 273 18.30 -4.07 -15.82
C SER A 273 16.84 -4.12 -16.28
N ILE A 274 16.13 -5.19 -15.95
CA ILE A 274 14.72 -5.44 -16.25
C ILE A 274 14.03 -6.05 -15.03
N PRO A 275 12.71 -5.89 -14.86
CA PRO A 275 11.98 -6.48 -13.75
C PRO A 275 11.93 -8.02 -13.85
N ARG A 276 11.97 -8.68 -12.71
CA ARG A 276 11.92 -10.14 -12.58
C ARG A 276 10.61 -10.59 -11.97
N PRO A 277 10.18 -11.85 -12.16
CA PRO A 277 9.01 -12.39 -11.50
C PRO A 277 9.05 -12.20 -9.98
N ALA A 278 7.91 -11.87 -9.40
CA ALA A 278 7.77 -11.53 -7.98
C ALA A 278 8.07 -12.67 -7.01
N THR A 279 8.07 -13.92 -7.48
CA THR A 279 8.40 -15.12 -6.69
C THR A 279 9.76 -15.07 -5.98
N TRP A 280 10.46 -13.98 -6.10
CA TRP A 280 11.84 -13.81 -5.70
C TRP A 280 12.07 -12.96 -4.43
N ILE A 281 11.08 -12.77 -3.58
CA ILE A 281 11.31 -12.28 -2.19
C ILE A 281 11.94 -13.40 -1.34
N ASP A 282 12.94 -14.05 -1.83
CA ASP A 282 13.80 -14.84 -0.99
C ASP A 282 14.97 -14.00 -0.44
N SER A 283 15.84 -14.66 0.26
CA SER A 283 16.98 -14.10 0.98
C SER A 283 17.87 -13.09 0.23
N SER A 284 17.73 -12.93 -1.07
CA SER A 284 18.54 -12.00 -1.86
C SER A 284 18.04 -10.55 -1.83
N PHE A 285 16.78 -10.34 -1.49
CA PHE A 285 16.25 -8.99 -1.22
C PHE A 285 16.96 -8.33 -0.04
N PHE A 286 17.56 -9.13 0.82
CA PHE A 286 18.15 -8.68 2.05
C PHE A 286 19.53 -9.29 2.18
N LYS A 287 20.55 -8.57 1.71
CA LYS A 287 21.92 -8.89 2.11
C LYS A 287 21.93 -9.00 3.63
N PRO A 288 22.36 -10.15 4.20
CA PRO A 288 22.57 -10.23 5.62
C PRO A 288 23.44 -9.05 6.01
N LEU A 289 23.02 -8.27 7.01
CA LEU A 289 23.93 -7.35 7.65
C LEU A 289 25.12 -8.20 8.07
N ALA A 290 26.26 -8.04 7.40
CA ALA A 290 27.49 -8.69 7.81
C ALA A 290 27.75 -8.25 9.25
N LEU A 291 27.50 -9.13 10.19
CA LEU A 291 27.86 -8.90 11.58
C LEU A 291 29.39 -9.03 11.64
N PRO A 292 30.10 -7.98 12.00
CA PRO A 292 31.55 -7.95 11.88
C PRO A 292 32.28 -8.82 12.88
N ASP A 293 31.61 -9.65 13.67
CA ASP A 293 32.29 -10.35 14.74
C ASP A 293 31.82 -11.79 14.91
N SER A 294 32.78 -12.72 14.74
CA SER A 294 32.61 -14.15 14.82
C SER A 294 32.34 -14.70 16.25
N ASN A 295 32.34 -13.85 17.27
CA ASN A 295 32.24 -14.25 18.68
C ASN A 295 30.81 -14.30 19.23
N TYR A 296 29.77 -14.07 18.41
CA TYR A 296 28.40 -14.17 18.87
C TYR A 296 27.83 -15.56 18.63
N SER A 297 27.60 -16.30 19.69
CA SER A 297 26.98 -17.63 19.66
C SER A 297 25.51 -17.63 19.27
N TYR A 298 24.90 -16.47 19.12
CA TYR A 298 23.53 -16.30 18.66
C TYR A 298 23.51 -15.34 17.48
N ARG A 299 23.42 -15.89 16.28
CA ARG A 299 22.97 -15.12 15.12
C ARG A 299 21.50 -14.79 15.32
N VAL A 300 21.21 -13.57 15.72
CA VAL A 300 19.91 -13.00 15.46
C VAL A 300 19.78 -13.01 13.94
N ASP A 301 18.78 -13.72 13.45
CA ASP A 301 18.53 -13.75 12.02
C ASP A 301 18.20 -12.32 11.58
N SER A 302 19.20 -11.61 11.09
CA SER A 302 19.10 -10.20 10.66
C SER A 302 18.37 -10.06 9.33
N LEU A 303 17.89 -11.16 8.76
CA LEU A 303 17.14 -11.14 7.51
C LEU A 303 15.76 -10.54 7.75
N LYS A 304 15.47 -9.48 7.03
CA LYS A 304 14.11 -8.97 6.93
C LYS A 304 13.26 -10.06 6.30
N ARG A 305 12.16 -10.44 6.94
CA ARG A 305 11.23 -11.45 6.45
C ARG A 305 9.85 -10.85 6.33
N ALA A 306 9.19 -11.12 5.23
CA ALA A 306 7.78 -10.82 5.09
C ALA A 306 6.96 -11.92 5.75
N ALA A 307 6.06 -11.55 6.65
CA ALA A 307 5.07 -12.48 7.19
C ALA A 307 3.89 -12.63 6.22
N LYS A 308 3.55 -11.54 5.54
CA LYS A 308 2.53 -11.40 4.52
C LYS A 308 2.96 -10.34 3.52
N VAL A 309 2.51 -10.48 2.28
CA VAL A 309 2.57 -9.43 1.26
C VAL A 309 1.15 -9.11 0.82
N TYR A 310 0.83 -7.86 0.84
CA TYR A 310 -0.48 -7.36 0.45
C TYR A 310 -0.36 -6.47 -0.78
N ARG A 311 -1.33 -6.59 -1.69
CA ARG A 311 -1.52 -5.70 -2.84
C ARG A 311 -2.67 -4.77 -2.56
N GLN A 312 -2.42 -3.48 -2.65
CA GLN A 312 -3.46 -2.47 -2.61
C GLN A 312 -3.95 -2.23 -4.03
N ASN A 313 -5.25 -2.42 -4.25
CA ASN A 313 -5.92 -2.20 -5.51
C ASN A 313 -6.88 -1.01 -5.40
N TYR A 314 -7.21 -0.40 -6.53
CA TYR A 314 -8.33 0.53 -6.62
C TYR A 314 -9.67 -0.20 -6.49
N PHE A 315 -9.76 -1.38 -7.07
CA PHE A 315 -10.96 -2.21 -7.09
C PHE A 315 -11.03 -3.15 -5.88
N ARG A 316 -12.27 -3.57 -5.57
CA ARG A 316 -12.55 -4.58 -4.54
C ARG A 316 -12.75 -5.94 -5.19
N GLU A 317 -12.28 -6.99 -4.52
CA GLU A 317 -12.68 -8.35 -4.88
C GLU A 317 -13.99 -8.72 -4.20
N GLU A 318 -14.78 -9.54 -4.88
CA GLU A 318 -15.99 -10.16 -4.31
C GLU A 318 -15.64 -10.79 -2.96
N ASP A 319 -16.49 -10.57 -1.95
CA ASP A 319 -16.35 -11.05 -0.56
C ASP A 319 -15.33 -10.32 0.36
N ARG A 320 -14.77 -9.19 0.00
CA ARG A 320 -13.87 -8.43 0.89
C ARG A 320 -14.26 -6.97 1.04
N ASP A 321 -14.34 -6.54 2.29
CA ASP A 321 -14.60 -5.12 2.64
C ASP A 321 -13.42 -4.17 2.30
N TYR A 322 -12.30 -4.71 1.80
CA TYR A 322 -11.07 -3.94 1.60
C TYR A 322 -10.52 -4.10 0.19
N SER A 323 -9.97 -3.02 -0.35
CA SER A 323 -9.19 -2.97 -1.59
C SER A 323 -7.80 -3.64 -1.47
N VAL A 324 -7.60 -4.52 -0.48
CA VAL A 324 -6.31 -5.13 -0.15
C VAL A 324 -6.37 -6.63 -0.36
N MET A 325 -5.55 -7.12 -1.29
CA MET A 325 -5.44 -8.54 -1.65
C MET A 325 -4.21 -9.18 -1.02
N ASP A 326 -4.34 -10.40 -0.48
CA ASP A 326 -3.21 -11.22 -0.06
C ASP A 326 -2.52 -11.86 -1.28
N VAL A 327 -1.38 -11.32 -1.66
CA VAL A 327 -0.54 -11.83 -2.76
C VAL A 327 0.70 -12.57 -2.27
N SER A 328 0.73 -12.96 -1.01
CA SER A 328 1.89 -13.62 -0.39
C SER A 328 2.35 -14.86 -1.16
N ALA A 329 1.43 -15.62 -1.76
CA ALA A 329 1.76 -16.80 -2.56
C ALA A 329 2.56 -16.47 -3.82
N GLU A 330 2.32 -15.31 -4.46
CA GLU A 330 3.08 -14.84 -5.61
C GLU A 330 4.57 -14.64 -5.26
N TYR A 331 4.85 -14.35 -4.00
CA TYR A 331 6.18 -14.14 -3.44
C TYR A 331 6.77 -15.40 -2.77
N GLY A 332 6.18 -16.56 -3.03
CA GLY A 332 6.68 -17.82 -2.48
C GLY A 332 6.40 -18.03 -0.99
N LEU A 333 5.55 -17.20 -0.37
CA LEU A 333 5.09 -17.39 1.01
C LEU A 333 3.88 -18.35 0.97
N THR A 334 4.13 -19.65 1.07
CA THR A 334 3.11 -20.69 0.88
C THR A 334 2.85 -21.52 2.12
N ASP A 335 3.57 -21.26 3.21
CA ASP A 335 3.36 -22.00 4.45
C ASP A 335 2.01 -21.67 5.09
N SER A 336 1.48 -22.60 5.86
CA SER A 336 0.21 -22.44 6.55
C SER A 336 0.24 -23.08 7.93
N VAL A 337 -0.65 -22.61 8.80
CA VAL A 337 -0.81 -23.16 10.14
C VAL A 337 -2.29 -23.26 10.51
N VAL A 338 -2.65 -24.32 11.22
CA VAL A 338 -3.96 -24.50 11.84
C VAL A 338 -3.85 -24.27 13.33
N ILE A 339 -4.63 -23.36 13.87
CA ILE A 339 -4.69 -23.05 15.30
C ILE A 339 -6.04 -23.52 15.84
N GLN A 340 -6.01 -24.31 16.90
CA GLN A 340 -7.22 -24.66 17.65
C GLN A 340 -7.62 -23.45 18.51
N VAL A 341 -8.89 -23.10 18.44
CA VAL A 341 -9.45 -21.92 19.09
C VAL A 341 -10.62 -22.32 19.96
N ASN A 342 -10.43 -22.21 21.26
CA ASN A 342 -11.53 -22.35 22.22
C ASN A 342 -12.04 -20.97 22.60
N SER A 343 -12.77 -20.31 21.69
CA SER A 343 -13.30 -18.98 21.88
C SER A 343 -14.60 -18.81 21.11
N THR A 344 -15.45 -17.93 21.60
CA THR A 344 -16.71 -17.51 20.93
C THR A 344 -16.49 -16.38 19.93
N ALA A 345 -15.27 -15.91 19.74
CA ALA A 345 -14.93 -14.90 18.74
C ALA A 345 -15.18 -15.42 17.33
N GLU A 346 -15.56 -14.55 16.43
CA GLU A 346 -15.77 -14.90 15.02
C GLU A 346 -14.45 -15.10 14.26
N TYR A 347 -13.41 -14.34 14.65
CA TYR A 347 -12.10 -14.34 14.01
C TYR A 347 -10.99 -14.57 15.02
N ALA A 348 -9.93 -15.23 14.58
CA ALA A 348 -8.63 -15.24 15.24
C ALA A 348 -7.61 -14.49 14.38
N GLU A 349 -6.57 -14.00 15.01
CA GLU A 349 -5.53 -13.19 14.40
C GLU A 349 -4.15 -13.78 14.67
N LEU A 350 -3.23 -13.64 13.71
CA LEU A 350 -1.81 -13.85 13.96
C LEU A 350 -1.11 -12.50 14.05
N CYS A 351 -0.36 -12.36 15.14
CA CYS A 351 0.47 -11.20 15.37
C CYS A 351 1.95 -11.53 15.16
N THR A 352 2.72 -10.53 14.71
CA THR A 352 4.18 -10.53 14.83
C THR A 352 4.59 -9.43 15.79
N PHE A 353 5.66 -9.64 16.54
CA PHE A 353 6.17 -8.56 17.35
C PHE A 353 6.96 -7.59 16.48
N LYS A 354 6.96 -6.36 16.92
CA LYS A 354 7.67 -5.25 16.36
C LYS A 354 8.76 -4.88 17.34
N THR A 355 9.97 -4.77 16.87
CA THR A 355 11.09 -4.39 17.73
C THR A 355 10.80 -3.07 18.46
N GLY A 356 10.76 -3.14 19.78
CA GLY A 356 10.49 -1.98 20.62
C GLY A 356 9.02 -1.65 20.84
N GLU A 357 8.10 -2.47 20.35
CA GLU A 357 6.65 -2.27 20.51
C GLU A 357 5.91 -3.60 20.66
N ASP A 358 4.60 -3.50 20.89
CA ASP A 358 3.72 -4.63 21.11
C ASP A 358 3.52 -5.53 19.90
N TRP A 359 2.94 -6.68 20.13
CA TRP A 359 2.44 -7.57 19.10
C TRP A 359 1.40 -6.86 18.24
N LYS A 360 1.50 -6.98 16.95
CA LYS A 360 0.57 -6.41 16.01
C LYS A 360 0.05 -7.47 15.04
N THR A 361 -1.24 -7.44 14.85
CA THR A 361 -1.93 -8.28 13.86
C THR A 361 -1.37 -8.05 12.47
N ILE A 362 -1.12 -9.16 11.77
CA ILE A 362 -0.71 -9.16 10.37
C ILE A 362 -1.69 -9.90 9.47
N VAL A 363 -2.49 -10.78 10.03
CA VAL A 363 -3.53 -11.51 9.29
C VAL A 363 -4.65 -11.92 10.23
N ARG A 364 -5.87 -11.87 9.72
CA ARG A 364 -7.09 -12.33 10.39
C ARG A 364 -7.68 -13.51 9.60
N SER A 365 -8.25 -14.48 10.30
CA SER A 365 -8.95 -15.59 9.69
C SER A 365 -10.18 -15.99 10.49
N LYS A 366 -11.24 -16.42 9.80
CA LYS A 366 -12.50 -16.81 10.42
C LYS A 366 -12.36 -18.14 11.15
N ILE A 367 -12.91 -18.20 12.36
CA ILE A 367 -12.97 -19.43 13.15
C ILE A 367 -14.09 -20.31 12.61
N ARG A 368 -13.76 -21.56 12.26
CA ARG A 368 -14.72 -22.56 11.80
C ARG A 368 -14.55 -23.86 12.58
N LYS A 369 -15.62 -24.31 13.25
CA LYS A 369 -15.63 -25.55 14.05
C LYS A 369 -14.44 -25.64 15.04
N GLY A 370 -14.15 -24.53 15.74
CA GLY A 370 -13.08 -24.49 16.72
C GLY A 370 -11.65 -24.45 16.14
N ASN A 371 -11.50 -24.24 14.85
CA ASN A 371 -10.20 -24.13 14.18
C ASN A 371 -10.11 -22.84 13.37
N CYS A 372 -8.91 -22.31 13.28
CA CYS A 372 -8.58 -21.19 12.42
C CYS A 372 -7.39 -21.55 11.53
N VAL A 373 -7.55 -21.35 10.21
CA VAL A 373 -6.51 -21.68 9.22
C VAL A 373 -5.91 -20.40 8.70
N PHE A 374 -4.62 -20.23 8.90
CA PHE A 374 -3.85 -19.13 8.34
C PHE A 374 -2.98 -19.65 7.20
N ARG A 375 -3.12 -19.08 6.02
CA ARG A 375 -2.47 -19.53 4.78
C ARG A 375 -1.46 -18.49 4.29
N ASN A 376 -0.59 -18.92 3.39
CA ASN A 376 0.36 -18.05 2.69
C ASN A 376 1.21 -17.22 3.67
N LEU A 377 1.81 -17.89 4.62
CA LEU A 377 2.63 -17.28 5.67
C LEU A 377 4.12 -17.38 5.35
N GLY A 378 4.88 -16.38 5.79
CA GLY A 378 6.34 -16.43 5.77
C GLY A 378 6.90 -17.38 6.82
N ALA A 379 7.89 -18.19 6.43
CA ALA A 379 8.59 -19.09 7.32
C ALA A 379 9.70 -18.38 8.14
N SER A 380 10.17 -19.04 9.20
CA SER A 380 11.22 -18.58 10.11
C SER A 380 10.87 -17.26 10.81
N ILE A 381 9.59 -17.07 11.09
CA ILE A 381 9.01 -15.92 11.78
C ILE A 381 8.35 -16.40 13.06
N VAL A 382 8.45 -15.57 14.10
CA VAL A 382 7.74 -15.78 15.36
C VAL A 382 6.34 -15.16 15.25
N TYR A 383 5.33 -15.99 15.46
CA TYR A 383 3.92 -15.61 15.45
C TYR A 383 3.29 -15.81 16.82
N LEU A 384 2.33 -14.97 17.17
CA LEU A 384 1.47 -15.08 18.34
C LEU A 384 0.00 -15.18 17.89
N PRO A 385 -0.70 -16.29 18.19
CA PRO A 385 -2.13 -16.38 17.90
C PRO A 385 -2.95 -15.69 18.99
N VAL A 386 -3.89 -14.83 18.59
CA VAL A 386 -4.75 -14.09 19.50
C VAL A 386 -6.19 -14.03 19.00
N VAL A 387 -7.12 -13.67 19.89
CA VAL A 387 -8.44 -13.14 19.53
C VAL A 387 -8.63 -11.77 20.16
N VAL A 388 -9.36 -10.91 19.46
CA VAL A 388 -9.74 -9.59 19.98
C VAL A 388 -11.22 -9.59 20.35
N LYS A 389 -11.55 -9.30 21.60
CA LYS A 389 -12.91 -9.19 22.11
C LYS A 389 -13.08 -7.85 22.80
N LYS A 390 -13.99 -7.00 22.31
CA LYS A 390 -14.31 -5.71 22.96
C LYS A 390 -13.05 -4.97 23.44
N ASP A 391 -12.11 -4.76 22.54
CA ASP A 391 -10.82 -4.06 22.76
C ASP A 391 -9.82 -4.77 23.71
N LYS A 392 -10.08 -6.01 24.09
CA LYS A 392 -9.13 -6.84 24.82
C LYS A 392 -8.56 -7.93 23.94
N THR A 393 -7.23 -7.99 23.89
CA THR A 393 -6.51 -9.08 23.22
C THR A 393 -6.33 -10.26 24.17
N GLU A 394 -6.82 -11.41 23.76
CA GLU A 394 -6.66 -12.69 24.48
C GLU A 394 -5.72 -13.58 23.69
N VAL A 395 -4.65 -14.05 24.35
CA VAL A 395 -3.66 -14.95 23.75
C VAL A 395 -4.24 -16.36 23.74
N LEU A 396 -4.23 -17.00 22.57
CA LEU A 396 -4.77 -18.35 22.38
C LEU A 396 -3.79 -19.46 22.72
N ASP A 397 -2.49 -19.27 22.42
CA ASP A 397 -1.44 -20.25 22.63
C ASP A 397 -0.07 -19.57 22.76
N ALA A 398 0.95 -20.29 23.16
CA ALA A 398 2.31 -19.79 23.19
C ALA A 398 2.78 -19.29 21.82
N PRO A 399 3.65 -18.25 21.76
CA PRO A 399 4.28 -17.85 20.52
C PRO A 399 4.99 -19.04 19.87
N PHE A 400 5.03 -19.06 18.55
CA PHE A 400 5.66 -20.16 17.81
C PHE A 400 6.46 -19.65 16.61
N ILE A 401 7.49 -20.41 16.24
CA ILE A 401 8.20 -20.23 14.98
C ILE A 401 7.57 -21.15 13.93
N LEU A 402 7.09 -20.56 12.84
CA LEU A 402 6.69 -21.32 11.66
C LEU A 402 7.93 -21.63 10.83
N ARG A 403 8.22 -22.92 10.63
CA ARG A 403 9.33 -23.37 9.78
C ARG A 403 8.84 -23.63 8.36
N LYS A 404 9.75 -23.58 7.40
CA LYS A 404 9.45 -23.95 6.02
C LYS A 404 8.85 -25.35 5.95
N GLY A 405 7.76 -25.51 5.21
CA GLY A 405 6.99 -26.77 5.16
C GLY A 405 5.93 -26.89 6.26
N GLY A 406 5.59 -25.80 6.97
CA GLY A 406 4.45 -25.72 7.88
C GLY A 406 4.74 -26.28 9.31
N ALA A 407 5.94 -26.76 9.60
CA ALA A 407 6.27 -27.25 10.94
C ALA A 407 6.28 -26.11 11.96
N VAL A 408 5.64 -26.34 13.11
CA VAL A 408 5.51 -25.36 14.19
C VAL A 408 6.42 -25.71 15.37
N LYS A 409 7.24 -24.75 15.81
CA LYS A 409 8.00 -24.85 17.05
C LYS A 409 7.46 -23.85 18.05
N LYS A 410 6.73 -24.32 19.06
CA LYS A 410 6.27 -23.47 20.18
C LYS A 410 7.46 -22.96 21.00
N LEU A 411 7.38 -21.70 21.41
CA LEU A 411 8.34 -21.03 22.27
C LEU A 411 7.81 -21.05 23.70
N ILE A 412 8.25 -22.03 24.48
CA ILE A 412 7.86 -22.17 25.88
C ILE A 412 9.02 -21.69 26.75
N PRO A 413 8.78 -20.82 27.75
CA PRO A 413 9.82 -20.34 28.63
C PRO A 413 10.59 -21.49 29.29
N SER A 414 11.91 -21.46 29.24
CA SER A 414 12.76 -22.41 29.95
C SER A 414 12.90 -22.00 31.41
N LYS A 415 13.01 -23.00 32.30
CA LYS A 415 13.40 -22.75 33.69
C LYS A 415 14.88 -22.37 33.86
N GLN A 416 15.69 -22.60 32.81
CA GLN A 416 17.11 -22.22 32.83
C GLN A 416 17.28 -20.73 32.60
N LYS A 417 17.86 -20.06 33.56
CA LYS A 417 18.27 -18.64 33.39
C LYS A 417 19.66 -18.60 32.76
N ARG A 418 19.84 -17.73 31.76
CA ARG A 418 21.15 -17.44 31.18
C ARG A 418 21.38 -15.95 31.21
N THR A 419 22.53 -15.53 31.69
CA THR A 419 22.97 -14.15 31.57
C THR A 419 23.59 -13.95 30.19
N MET A 420 23.11 -12.96 29.44
CA MET A 420 23.68 -12.61 28.17
C MET A 420 24.14 -11.16 28.19
N ARG A 421 25.31 -10.92 27.63
CA ARG A 421 25.84 -9.56 27.45
C ARG A 421 25.40 -9.05 26.10
N LEU A 422 24.53 -8.03 26.09
CA LEU A 422 24.11 -7.38 24.87
C LEU A 422 25.10 -6.28 24.51
N ASN A 423 25.57 -6.27 23.27
CA ASN A 423 26.49 -5.25 22.80
C ASN A 423 25.72 -4.13 22.08
N ARG A 424 25.77 -2.92 22.64
CA ARG A 424 25.12 -1.73 22.08
C ARG A 424 25.83 -1.11 20.87
N LYS A 425 26.92 -1.70 20.37
CA LYS A 425 27.74 -1.12 19.31
C LYS A 425 26.99 -0.92 17.98
N TYR A 426 25.84 -1.55 17.81
CA TYR A 426 24.97 -1.45 16.61
C TYR A 426 23.78 -0.52 16.81
N ILE A 427 24.00 0.52 17.48
CA ILE A 427 23.04 1.43 18.08
C ILE A 427 22.24 2.30 17.09
N LEU A 428 22.64 2.46 15.87
CA LEU A 428 21.78 3.13 14.88
C LEU A 428 20.47 2.35 14.59
N LEU A 429 20.38 1.12 15.12
CA LEU A 429 19.23 0.25 15.00
C LEU A 429 18.65 -0.21 16.36
N THR A 430 18.95 0.38 17.47
CA THR A 430 19.19 -0.29 18.75
C THR A 430 18.17 -0.17 19.85
N ASN A 431 17.27 0.76 19.79
CA ASN A 431 16.19 0.72 20.79
C ASN A 431 15.27 -0.50 20.60
N TRP A 432 15.46 -1.20 19.51
CA TRP A 432 14.68 -2.37 19.16
C TRP A 432 15.28 -3.67 19.64
N THR A 433 16.59 -3.80 19.52
CA THR A 433 17.29 -5.04 19.81
C THR A 433 17.08 -5.49 21.24
N ASN A 434 17.11 -4.59 22.20
CA ASN A 434 16.93 -4.94 23.60
C ASN A 434 15.57 -5.61 23.85
N ARG A 435 14.48 -5.05 23.34
CA ARG A 435 13.13 -5.62 23.52
C ARG A 435 12.92 -6.89 22.67
N TRP A 436 13.55 -6.97 21.51
CA TRP A 436 13.49 -8.16 20.69
C TRP A 436 14.16 -9.35 21.40
N TYR A 437 15.28 -9.14 22.08
CA TYR A 437 15.93 -10.14 22.90
C TYR A 437 15.09 -10.53 24.12
N GLU A 438 14.42 -9.60 24.73
CA GLU A 438 13.47 -9.86 25.83
C GLU A 438 12.35 -10.82 25.41
N LEU A 439 11.90 -10.74 24.16
CA LEU A 439 10.84 -11.61 23.64
C LEU A 439 11.33 -12.99 23.20
N ILE A 440 12.52 -13.08 22.61
CA ILE A 440 13.08 -14.35 22.07
C ILE A 440 13.96 -15.08 23.06
N GLY A 441 14.71 -14.38 23.83
CA GLY A 441 15.63 -14.97 24.81
C GLY A 441 14.96 -15.58 26.01
N GLY A 442 13.66 -15.56 26.09
CA GLY A 442 12.90 -15.97 27.27
C GLY A 442 13.47 -15.27 28.50
N ARG A 443 12.82 -14.36 29.06
CA ARG A 443 13.23 -13.61 30.22
C ARG A 443 14.62 -12.99 30.16
N PHE A 444 14.67 -11.83 29.63
CA PHE A 444 15.67 -10.83 29.99
C PHE A 444 15.13 -10.10 31.19
N GLU A 445 15.69 -10.36 32.32
CA GLU A 445 15.47 -9.57 33.53
C GLU A 445 16.26 -8.27 33.43
#